data_133648f79411550b9734950d997b11af
#
_entry.id   133648f79411550b9734950d997b11af
#
_cell.length_a   1.000
_cell.length_b   1.000
_cell.length_c   1.000
_cell.angle_alpha   90.00
_cell.angle_beta   90.00
_cell.angle_gamma   90.00
#
_symmetry.space_group_name_H-M   'P 1'
#
loop_
_entity.id
_entity.type
_entity.pdbx_description
1 polymer ?
#
loop_
_entity_poly.entity_id
_entity_poly.type
_entity_poly.pdbx_seq_one_letter_code
_entity_poly.pdbx_strand_id
1 'polypeptide(L)'
;MNHAMYTSTKKLLLIYTGGTIGMIRNPETGALETFNFDHLQKHVPEINEFDYVIHNYQFEPPIDSSDMTPQLWAKIAGIIDSNYDEYDGFVILHGTDTMAYTASALSFMLENLAKPVILTGSQLPIGVVRTDGKENLLTAIELAAAEDETGHPAVPEVCVFFGQHLYRGNRCTKANSEHFKAFASYNYPYLAKTGININYNHAVIRKLVPSSGDKGLRPLTVHYDACPEVVALTLFPGIPMELIENVMLMDNIRGIILRTFGSGNAPSNPMLVDVIRKATAAGKVIVNITQCQSGGVTMGLYENSRQLIEAGVVSGHDMTIEAAITKLMVLFGQGFRPSEVRLLMNANLAGELTEA
;
A
#
# COMPACT_ATOMS: atom_id res chain seq x y z
N MET A 1 41.88 -9.38 19.90
CA MET A 1 41.58 -10.19 18.71
C MET A 1 40.25 -9.66 18.15
N ASN A 2 40.34 -8.81 17.12
CA ASN A 2 39.15 -8.28 16.45
C ASN A 2 38.52 -9.39 15.61
N HIS A 3 37.38 -9.91 16.04
CA HIS A 3 36.50 -10.60 15.13
C HIS A 3 35.86 -9.55 14.21
N ALA A 4 36.50 -9.31 13.05
CA ALA A 4 35.79 -8.71 11.93
C ALA A 4 34.66 -9.72 11.58
N MET A 5 33.43 -9.42 12.00
CA MET A 5 32.26 -10.04 11.38
C MET A 5 32.32 -9.65 9.91
N TYR A 6 32.54 -10.62 9.03
CA TYR A 6 32.28 -10.47 7.61
C TYR A 6 30.76 -10.31 7.46
N THR A 7 30.27 -9.09 7.54
CA THR A 7 28.92 -8.77 7.09
C THR A 7 28.93 -8.98 5.58
N SER A 8 28.18 -9.94 5.09
CA SER A 8 28.03 -10.12 3.65
C SER A 8 27.46 -8.82 3.06
N THR A 9 28.05 -8.37 1.95
CA THR A 9 27.57 -7.17 1.23
C THR A 9 26.10 -7.34 0.92
N LYS A 10 25.24 -6.37 1.32
CA LYS A 10 23.79 -6.42 1.08
C LYS A 10 23.48 -6.39 -0.41
N LYS A 11 22.49 -7.19 -0.82
CA LYS A 11 21.98 -7.21 -2.19
C LYS A 11 20.58 -6.65 -2.23
N LEU A 12 20.34 -5.67 -3.06
CA LEU A 12 19.05 -5.02 -3.23
C LEU A 12 18.55 -5.14 -4.68
N LEU A 13 17.26 -5.37 -4.85
CA LEU A 13 16.60 -5.30 -6.15
C LEU A 13 15.81 -4.00 -6.28
N LEU A 14 16.20 -3.16 -7.23
CA LEU A 14 15.48 -1.96 -7.61
C LEU A 14 14.50 -2.31 -8.74
N ILE A 15 13.20 -2.19 -8.48
CA ILE A 15 12.12 -2.47 -9.43
C ILE A 15 11.58 -1.12 -9.94
N TYR A 16 11.87 -0.80 -11.21
CA TYR A 16 11.33 0.40 -11.85
C TYR A 16 10.05 0.07 -12.60
N THR A 17 8.90 0.50 -12.07
CA THR A 17 7.61 0.30 -12.73
C THR A 17 7.28 1.43 -13.69
N GLY A 18 7.80 2.64 -13.45
CA GLY A 18 7.51 3.86 -14.19
C GLY A 18 7.39 5.07 -13.25
N GLY A 19 6.66 6.08 -13.69
CA GLY A 19 6.40 7.30 -12.94
C GLY A 19 7.44 8.40 -13.16
N THR A 20 7.12 9.58 -12.61
CA THR A 20 7.87 10.84 -12.83
C THR A 20 9.35 10.75 -12.45
N ILE A 21 9.68 9.96 -11.43
CA ILE A 21 11.07 9.81 -10.96
C ILE A 21 12.02 9.34 -12.07
N GLY A 22 11.54 8.45 -12.94
CA GLY A 22 12.32 7.91 -14.05
C GLY A 22 12.10 8.66 -15.39
N MET A 23 11.64 9.90 -15.35
CA MET A 23 11.49 10.71 -16.55
C MET A 23 12.62 11.71 -16.69
N ILE A 24 13.08 11.92 -17.92
CA ILE A 24 14.05 12.95 -18.30
C ILE A 24 13.40 13.88 -19.31
N ARG A 25 13.64 15.16 -19.18
CA ARG A 25 13.22 16.10 -20.19
C ARG A 25 14.17 16.03 -21.40
N ASN A 26 13.66 15.64 -22.54
CA ASN A 26 14.40 15.70 -23.79
C ASN A 26 14.81 17.16 -24.05
N PRO A 27 16.12 17.47 -24.20
CA PRO A 27 16.58 18.83 -24.36
C PRO A 27 16.17 19.48 -25.73
N GLU A 28 15.85 18.66 -26.72
CA GLU A 28 15.48 19.14 -28.06
C GLU A 28 13.97 19.37 -28.21
N THR A 29 13.15 18.45 -27.63
CA THR A 29 11.69 18.49 -27.79
C THR A 29 10.98 19.09 -26.57
N GLY A 30 11.66 19.14 -25.41
CA GLY A 30 11.08 19.54 -24.14
C GLY A 30 10.11 18.51 -23.56
N ALA A 31 9.85 17.40 -24.24
CA ALA A 31 9.00 16.33 -23.78
C ALA A 31 9.66 15.50 -22.66
N LEU A 32 8.84 14.92 -21.79
CA LEU A 32 9.31 13.94 -20.79
C LEU A 32 9.44 12.58 -21.49
N GLU A 33 10.61 11.99 -21.40
CA GLU A 33 10.93 10.66 -21.92
C GLU A 33 11.28 9.73 -20.76
N THR A 34 10.92 8.46 -20.88
CA THR A 34 11.31 7.42 -19.94
C THR A 34 12.79 7.11 -20.09
N PHE A 35 13.49 6.85 -18.99
CA PHE A 35 14.89 6.54 -19.00
C PHE A 35 15.17 5.13 -18.44
N ASN A 36 16.35 4.61 -18.73
CA ASN A 36 16.81 3.34 -18.21
C ASN A 36 17.67 3.52 -16.94
N PHE A 37 18.02 2.41 -16.29
CA PHE A 37 18.82 2.41 -15.05
C PHE A 37 20.22 3.03 -15.22
N ASP A 38 20.83 2.91 -16.42
CA ASP A 38 22.14 3.53 -16.68
C ASP A 38 22.07 5.07 -16.62
N HIS A 39 20.92 5.64 -17.00
CA HIS A 39 20.67 7.06 -16.83
C HIS A 39 20.46 7.44 -15.37
N LEU A 40 19.82 6.56 -14.57
CA LEU A 40 19.68 6.78 -13.12
C LEU A 40 21.04 6.94 -12.44
N GLN A 41 21.97 6.03 -12.70
CA GLN A 41 23.32 6.09 -12.14
C GLN A 41 24.08 7.35 -12.56
N LYS A 42 23.85 7.87 -13.78
CA LYS A 42 24.45 9.13 -14.23
C LYS A 42 23.91 10.36 -13.51
N HIS A 43 22.61 10.36 -13.15
CA HIS A 43 21.96 11.49 -12.49
C HIS A 43 22.07 11.41 -10.95
N VAL A 44 22.27 10.23 -10.41
CA VAL A 44 22.47 9.96 -8.99
C VAL A 44 23.70 9.08 -8.82
N PRO A 45 24.91 9.64 -9.07
CA PRO A 45 26.16 8.88 -8.92
C PRO A 45 26.43 8.40 -7.49
N GLU A 46 25.79 9.02 -6.49
CA GLU A 46 25.87 8.64 -5.08
C GLU A 46 25.33 7.24 -4.81
N ILE A 47 24.54 6.65 -5.70
CA ILE A 47 24.15 5.22 -5.61
C ILE A 47 25.39 4.31 -5.55
N ASN A 48 26.48 4.70 -6.24
CA ASN A 48 27.72 3.93 -6.26
C ASN A 48 28.59 4.13 -5.01
N GLU A 49 28.22 5.03 -4.12
CA GLU A 49 28.91 5.24 -2.83
C GLU A 49 28.42 4.27 -1.74
N PHE A 50 27.27 3.62 -1.95
CA PHE A 50 26.81 2.54 -1.07
C PHE A 50 27.67 1.28 -1.24
N ASP A 51 28.03 0.64 -0.14
CA ASP A 51 28.66 -0.68 -0.14
C ASP A 51 27.60 -1.80 -0.27
N TYR A 52 26.69 -1.64 -1.26
CA TYR A 52 25.62 -2.58 -1.58
C TYR A 52 25.70 -3.03 -3.03
N VAL A 53 25.29 -4.25 -3.30
CA VAL A 53 25.06 -4.73 -4.67
C VAL A 53 23.62 -4.38 -5.07
N ILE A 54 23.44 -3.49 -6.02
CA ILE A 54 22.13 -3.05 -6.47
C ILE A 54 21.92 -3.55 -7.90
N HIS A 55 20.97 -4.48 -8.06
CA HIS A 55 20.47 -4.91 -9.36
C HIS A 55 19.17 -4.19 -9.68
N ASN A 56 18.80 -4.17 -10.95
CA ASN A 56 17.56 -3.54 -11.38
C ASN A 56 16.69 -4.47 -12.22
N TYR A 57 15.38 -4.29 -12.11
CA TYR A 57 14.37 -4.84 -12.98
C TYR A 57 13.51 -3.68 -13.49
N GLN A 58 13.35 -3.56 -14.80
CA GLN A 58 12.57 -2.49 -15.42
C GLN A 58 11.36 -3.06 -16.14
N PHE A 59 10.21 -2.40 -15.96
CA PHE A 59 9.01 -2.68 -16.74
C PHE A 59 9.15 -2.10 -18.16
N GLU A 60 8.81 -2.90 -19.15
CA GLU A 60 8.83 -2.51 -20.55
C GLU A 60 7.45 -2.75 -21.20
N PRO A 61 6.76 -1.68 -21.63
CA PRO A 61 7.09 -0.27 -21.39
C PRO A 61 6.91 0.10 -19.90
N PRO A 62 7.56 1.19 -19.43
CA PRO A 62 7.26 1.77 -18.12
C PRO A 62 5.80 2.23 -18.05
N ILE A 63 5.20 2.13 -16.86
CA ILE A 63 3.78 2.32 -16.63
C ILE A 63 3.52 3.71 -16.04
N ASP A 64 2.54 4.43 -16.55
CA ASP A 64 1.92 5.51 -15.79
C ASP A 64 1.14 4.89 -14.62
N SER A 65 1.33 5.40 -13.40
CA SER A 65 0.64 4.82 -12.23
C SER A 65 -0.88 4.93 -12.30
N SER A 66 -1.44 5.83 -13.11
CA SER A 66 -2.88 5.90 -13.38
C SER A 66 -3.42 4.66 -14.11
N ASP A 67 -2.55 3.94 -14.83
CA ASP A 67 -2.86 2.70 -15.55
C ASP A 67 -2.58 1.43 -14.71
N MET A 68 -2.29 1.58 -13.40
CA MET A 68 -2.04 0.45 -12.51
C MET A 68 -3.27 -0.44 -12.38
N THR A 69 -3.06 -1.75 -12.44
CA THR A 69 -4.12 -2.78 -12.38
C THR A 69 -3.76 -3.90 -11.41
N PRO A 70 -4.74 -4.72 -10.97
CA PRO A 70 -4.46 -5.91 -10.15
C PRO A 70 -3.44 -6.88 -10.78
N GLN A 71 -3.44 -7.03 -12.11
CA GLN A 71 -2.48 -7.87 -12.84
C GLN A 71 -1.04 -7.32 -12.73
N LEU A 72 -0.89 -6.00 -12.67
CA LEU A 72 0.41 -5.37 -12.49
C LEU A 72 0.91 -5.50 -11.04
N TRP A 73 0.01 -5.48 -10.04
CA TRP A 73 0.37 -5.83 -8.66
C TRP A 73 0.86 -7.27 -8.56
N ALA A 74 0.14 -8.22 -9.21
CA ALA A 74 0.55 -9.61 -9.28
C ALA A 74 1.94 -9.78 -9.94
N LYS A 75 2.22 -9.02 -11.01
CA LYS A 75 3.53 -9.01 -11.64
C LYS A 75 4.62 -8.50 -10.70
N ILE A 76 4.39 -7.41 -9.96
CA ILE A 76 5.34 -6.89 -8.96
C ILE A 76 5.57 -7.93 -7.86
N ALA A 77 4.51 -8.53 -7.31
CA ALA A 77 4.60 -9.58 -6.30
C ALA A 77 5.39 -10.79 -6.81
N GLY A 78 5.18 -11.19 -8.08
CA GLY A 78 5.91 -12.30 -8.71
C GLY A 78 7.41 -12.01 -8.91
N ILE A 79 7.78 -10.75 -9.22
CA ILE A 79 9.19 -10.35 -9.28
C ILE A 79 9.83 -10.46 -7.90
N ILE A 80 9.13 -10.01 -6.84
CA ILE A 80 9.62 -10.12 -5.46
C ILE A 80 9.78 -11.58 -5.07
N ASP A 81 8.76 -12.42 -5.31
CA ASP A 81 8.77 -13.85 -4.97
C ASP A 81 9.93 -14.59 -5.65
N SER A 82 10.07 -14.42 -6.97
CA SER A 82 11.11 -15.09 -7.76
C SER A 82 12.54 -14.69 -7.37
N ASN A 83 12.70 -13.58 -6.67
CA ASN A 83 13.99 -13.02 -6.26
C ASN A 83 14.14 -12.96 -4.73
N TYR A 84 13.19 -13.54 -3.99
CA TYR A 84 13.13 -13.35 -2.53
C TYR A 84 14.35 -13.89 -1.80
N ASP A 85 14.85 -15.05 -2.22
CA ASP A 85 16.00 -15.70 -1.57
C ASP A 85 17.35 -15.02 -1.92
N GLU A 86 17.43 -14.34 -3.07
CA GLU A 86 18.67 -13.74 -3.54
C GLU A 86 18.94 -12.35 -2.96
N TYR A 87 17.89 -11.55 -2.71
CA TYR A 87 18.01 -10.16 -2.29
C TYR A 87 17.60 -9.96 -0.84
N ASP A 88 18.28 -9.05 -0.14
CA ASP A 88 18.02 -8.67 1.25
C ASP A 88 16.85 -7.68 1.39
N GLY A 89 16.55 -6.91 0.33
CA GLY A 89 15.48 -5.92 0.31
C GLY A 89 15.12 -5.49 -1.11
N PHE A 90 13.97 -4.84 -1.24
CA PHE A 90 13.38 -4.43 -2.51
C PHE A 90 13.03 -2.94 -2.46
N VAL A 91 13.39 -2.20 -3.50
CA VAL A 91 12.99 -0.81 -3.69
C VAL A 91 12.15 -0.72 -4.97
N ILE A 92 10.94 -0.17 -4.88
CA ILE A 92 10.04 -0.04 -6.02
C ILE A 92 9.91 1.44 -6.37
N LEU A 93 10.40 1.82 -7.55
CA LEU A 93 10.19 3.15 -8.11
C LEU A 93 8.85 3.17 -8.85
N HIS A 94 7.93 4.02 -8.35
CA HIS A 94 6.52 4.01 -8.75
C HIS A 94 6.00 5.44 -8.92
N GLY A 95 5.04 5.63 -9.82
CA GLY A 95 4.32 6.90 -9.93
C GLY A 95 3.48 7.17 -8.68
N THR A 96 3.39 8.44 -8.26
CA THR A 96 2.82 8.79 -6.96
C THR A 96 1.29 8.64 -6.86
N ASP A 97 0.55 8.65 -7.99
CA ASP A 97 -0.92 8.73 -7.97
C ASP A 97 -1.59 7.50 -7.37
N THR A 98 -1.08 6.30 -7.65
CA THR A 98 -1.61 5.04 -7.13
C THR A 98 -0.63 4.26 -6.26
N MET A 99 0.47 4.88 -5.85
CA MET A 99 1.48 4.22 -5.00
C MET A 99 0.89 3.65 -3.71
N ALA A 100 -0.04 4.37 -3.06
CA ALA A 100 -0.70 3.90 -1.84
C ALA A 100 -1.59 2.67 -2.09
N TYR A 101 -2.22 2.57 -3.26
CA TYR A 101 -2.97 1.37 -3.67
C TYR A 101 -2.03 0.18 -3.89
N THR A 102 -0.94 0.38 -4.62
CA THR A 102 0.06 -0.66 -4.87
C THR A 102 0.70 -1.14 -3.56
N ALA A 103 1.09 -0.21 -2.68
CA ALA A 103 1.65 -0.54 -1.38
C ALA A 103 0.64 -1.30 -0.49
N SER A 104 -0.63 -0.90 -0.51
CA SER A 104 -1.70 -1.60 0.20
C SER A 104 -1.92 -3.01 -0.37
N ALA A 105 -2.02 -3.16 -1.68
CA ALA A 105 -2.20 -4.46 -2.34
C ALA A 105 -1.06 -5.42 -2.01
N LEU A 106 0.19 -4.97 -2.17
CA LEU A 106 1.38 -5.78 -1.85
C LEU A 106 1.43 -6.17 -0.36
N SER A 107 0.93 -5.31 0.56
CA SER A 107 0.85 -5.65 1.99
C SER A 107 -0.04 -6.86 2.27
N PHE A 108 -1.08 -7.09 1.44
CA PHE A 108 -1.97 -8.25 1.57
C PHE A 108 -1.53 -9.43 0.68
N MET A 109 -0.82 -9.16 -0.41
CA MET A 109 -0.35 -10.19 -1.33
C MET A 109 0.92 -10.90 -0.81
N LEU A 110 1.76 -10.23 0.00
CA LEU A 110 3.02 -10.74 0.53
C LEU A 110 2.85 -11.14 2.01
N GLU A 111 2.20 -12.27 2.26
CA GLU A 111 1.98 -12.79 3.62
C GLU A 111 3.28 -13.34 4.21
N ASN A 112 3.53 -13.07 5.51
CA ASN A 112 4.76 -13.41 6.23
C ASN A 112 6.04 -12.77 5.66
N LEU A 113 5.91 -11.59 5.05
CA LEU A 113 7.05 -10.84 4.54
C LEU A 113 8.07 -10.59 5.67
N ALA A 114 9.34 -10.98 5.44
CA ALA A 114 10.43 -10.85 6.38
C ALA A 114 11.55 -9.91 5.88
N LYS A 115 11.37 -9.29 4.71
CA LYS A 115 12.32 -8.39 4.07
C LYS A 115 11.65 -7.04 3.76
N PRO A 116 12.40 -5.91 3.74
CA PRO A 116 11.84 -4.62 3.37
C PRO A 116 11.38 -4.58 1.92
N VAL A 117 10.19 -4.03 1.67
CA VAL A 117 9.70 -3.66 0.34
C VAL A 117 9.33 -2.18 0.39
N ILE A 118 10.21 -1.32 -0.10
CA ILE A 118 10.09 0.14 0.02
C ILE A 118 9.65 0.74 -1.30
N LEU A 119 8.42 1.23 -1.36
CA LEU A 119 7.94 2.00 -2.51
C LEU A 119 8.36 3.45 -2.35
N THR A 120 8.83 4.06 -3.42
CA THR A 120 9.13 5.49 -3.49
C THR A 120 8.94 6.03 -4.90
N GLY A 121 9.03 7.33 -5.05
CA GLY A 121 8.87 8.05 -6.29
C GLY A 121 9.26 9.51 -6.13
N SER A 122 8.81 10.37 -7.01
CA SER A 122 9.04 11.81 -6.89
C SER A 122 7.89 12.63 -7.47
N GLN A 123 7.79 13.87 -7.01
CA GLN A 123 6.90 14.87 -7.62
C GLN A 123 7.54 15.50 -8.86
N LEU A 124 8.87 15.59 -8.90
CA LEU A 124 9.62 16.12 -10.03
C LEU A 124 10.55 15.05 -10.63
N PRO A 125 10.76 15.08 -11.95
CA PRO A 125 11.73 14.19 -12.61
C PRO A 125 13.13 14.29 -12.00
N ILE A 126 13.86 13.17 -11.95
CA ILE A 126 15.16 13.12 -11.28
C ILE A 126 16.22 14.03 -11.94
N GLY A 127 16.08 14.34 -13.23
CA GLY A 127 16.95 15.27 -13.96
C GLY A 127 16.67 16.75 -13.71
N VAL A 128 15.68 17.11 -12.90
CA VAL A 128 15.32 18.52 -12.60
C VAL A 128 16.13 19.00 -11.38
N VAL A 129 16.65 20.24 -11.44
CA VAL A 129 17.54 20.81 -10.41
C VAL A 129 16.96 20.76 -8.98
N ARG A 130 15.65 20.92 -8.82
CA ARG A 130 14.97 20.90 -7.52
C ARG A 130 14.17 19.61 -7.26
N THR A 131 14.62 18.49 -7.84
CA THR A 131 13.93 17.23 -7.66
C THR A 131 13.98 16.75 -6.21
N ASP A 132 12.89 16.16 -5.74
CA ASP A 132 12.80 15.35 -4.53
C ASP A 132 13.20 13.88 -4.77
N GLY A 133 13.33 13.50 -6.05
CA GLY A 133 13.55 12.09 -6.44
C GLY A 133 14.88 11.52 -5.99
N LYS A 134 15.94 12.35 -5.96
CA LYS A 134 17.27 11.91 -5.55
C LYS A 134 17.30 11.50 -4.07
N GLU A 135 16.81 12.37 -3.20
CA GLU A 135 16.74 12.10 -1.76
C GLU A 135 15.81 10.91 -1.45
N ASN A 136 14.65 10.88 -2.10
CA ASN A 136 13.70 9.78 -1.94
C ASN A 136 14.30 8.44 -2.34
N LEU A 137 15.06 8.38 -3.44
CA LEU A 137 15.70 7.16 -3.91
C LEU A 137 16.82 6.68 -2.98
N LEU A 138 17.77 7.58 -2.66
CA LEU A 138 18.93 7.22 -1.81
C LEU A 138 18.46 6.73 -0.44
N THR A 139 17.53 7.44 0.18
CA THR A 139 16.99 7.04 1.47
C THR A 139 16.18 5.74 1.40
N ALA A 140 15.41 5.50 0.32
CA ALA A 140 14.72 4.23 0.15
C ALA A 140 15.68 3.03 0.03
N ILE A 141 16.82 3.21 -0.64
CA ILE A 141 17.90 2.21 -0.72
C ILE A 141 18.49 1.94 0.67
N GLU A 142 18.82 3.00 1.42
CA GLU A 142 19.36 2.88 2.79
C GLU A 142 18.37 2.14 3.71
N LEU A 143 17.06 2.50 3.67
CA LEU A 143 16.01 1.84 4.43
C LEU A 143 15.82 0.36 4.06
N ALA A 144 15.98 0.02 2.77
CA ALA A 144 15.86 -1.37 2.30
C ALA A 144 17.05 -2.25 2.70
N ALA A 145 18.22 -1.65 2.98
CA ALA A 145 19.41 -2.36 3.42
C ALA A 145 19.57 -2.42 4.95
N ALA A 146 18.82 -1.58 5.68
CA ALA A 146 19.01 -1.39 7.11
C ALA A 146 18.69 -2.63 7.94
N GLU A 147 19.50 -2.87 8.97
CA GLU A 147 19.31 -3.91 9.97
C GLU A 147 19.11 -3.31 11.36
N ASP A 148 18.42 -4.04 12.20
CA ASP A 148 18.34 -3.76 13.63
C ASP A 148 19.58 -4.26 14.38
N GLU A 149 19.64 -4.04 15.68
CA GLU A 149 20.77 -4.46 16.53
C GLU A 149 20.98 -5.98 16.56
N THR A 150 20.01 -6.77 16.11
CA THR A 150 20.07 -8.23 16.07
C THR A 150 20.48 -8.80 14.70
N GLY A 151 20.69 -7.91 13.70
CA GLY A 151 21.05 -8.28 12.34
C GLY A 151 19.84 -8.70 11.47
N HIS A 152 18.61 -8.42 11.94
CA HIS A 152 17.43 -8.59 11.13
C HIS A 152 17.08 -7.28 10.39
N PRO A 153 16.32 -7.36 9.28
CA PRO A 153 15.84 -6.16 8.61
C PRO A 153 15.13 -5.20 9.57
N ALA A 154 15.52 -3.94 9.55
CA ALA A 154 14.98 -2.93 10.46
C ALA A 154 13.47 -2.73 10.27
N VAL A 155 12.95 -2.90 9.06
CA VAL A 155 11.51 -2.76 8.73
C VAL A 155 11.07 -3.86 7.77
N PRO A 156 10.71 -5.06 8.25
CA PRO A 156 10.26 -6.18 7.41
C PRO A 156 8.79 -6.02 6.97
N GLU A 157 8.50 -4.95 6.28
CA GLU A 157 7.14 -4.57 5.86
C GLU A 157 7.14 -3.99 4.43
N VAL A 158 5.95 -3.96 3.82
CA VAL A 158 5.71 -3.10 2.66
C VAL A 158 5.51 -1.68 3.15
N CYS A 159 6.33 -0.76 2.66
CA CYS A 159 6.36 0.63 3.11
C CYS A 159 6.31 1.61 1.95
N VAL A 160 5.87 2.83 2.21
CA VAL A 160 6.06 3.99 1.34
C VAL A 160 7.03 4.95 2.03
N PHE A 161 8.14 5.25 1.36
CA PHE A 161 9.03 6.32 1.78
C PHE A 161 8.82 7.56 0.91
N PHE A 162 8.51 8.68 1.52
CA PHE A 162 8.32 9.94 0.81
C PHE A 162 8.55 11.15 1.72
N GLY A 163 9.35 12.08 1.26
CA GLY A 163 9.51 13.39 1.89
C GLY A 163 9.90 13.33 3.37
N GLN A 164 10.87 12.54 3.78
CA GLN A 164 11.41 12.35 5.14
C GLN A 164 10.64 11.38 6.05
N HIS A 165 9.60 10.70 5.57
CA HIS A 165 8.84 9.78 6.43
C HIS A 165 8.69 8.41 5.77
N LEU A 166 8.90 7.36 6.56
CA LEU A 166 8.58 5.99 6.20
C LEU A 166 7.20 5.65 6.77
N TYR A 167 6.27 5.35 5.89
CA TYR A 167 4.90 4.97 6.24
C TYR A 167 4.71 3.47 6.05
N ARG A 168 3.88 2.84 6.89
CA ARG A 168 3.35 1.53 6.56
C ARG A 168 2.50 1.63 5.29
N GLY A 169 2.73 0.74 4.33
CA GLY A 169 2.17 0.83 2.99
C GLY A 169 0.65 0.90 2.93
N ASN A 170 -0.02 0.11 3.79
CA ASN A 170 -1.49 0.05 3.88
C ASN A 170 -2.09 1.04 4.90
N ARG A 171 -1.30 2.00 5.41
CA ARG A 171 -1.76 3.03 6.36
C ARG A 171 -1.58 4.45 5.82
N CYS A 172 -1.08 4.60 4.61
CA CYS A 172 -0.84 5.89 3.99
C CYS A 172 -1.75 6.16 2.81
N THR A 173 -1.88 7.42 2.47
CA THR A 173 -2.64 7.93 1.31
C THR A 173 -1.89 9.09 0.68
N LYS A 174 -2.10 9.32 -0.63
CA LYS A 174 -1.62 10.54 -1.30
C LYS A 174 -2.49 11.71 -0.90
N ALA A 175 -1.94 12.57 -0.06
CA ALA A 175 -2.66 13.71 0.55
C ALA A 175 -2.49 15.02 -0.23
N ASN A 176 -1.49 15.10 -1.12
CA ASN A 176 -1.18 16.34 -1.84
C ASN A 176 -0.62 16.04 -3.23
N SER A 177 -1.04 16.82 -4.23
CA SER A 177 -0.59 16.69 -5.62
C SER A 177 0.59 17.59 -5.99
N GLU A 178 0.92 18.61 -5.19
CA GLU A 178 1.88 19.65 -5.54
C GLU A 178 3.10 19.70 -4.60
N HIS A 179 2.93 19.35 -3.31
CA HIS A 179 4.00 19.42 -2.33
C HIS A 179 4.89 18.19 -2.33
N PHE A 180 6.16 18.36 -1.97
CA PHE A 180 7.09 17.25 -1.75
C PHE A 180 6.67 16.36 -0.56
N LYS A 181 5.92 16.88 0.40
CA LYS A 181 5.22 16.08 1.40
C LYS A 181 3.88 15.60 0.84
N ALA A 182 3.93 14.68 -0.12
CA ALA A 182 2.76 14.24 -0.87
C ALA A 182 1.93 13.17 -0.16
N PHE A 183 2.50 12.41 0.78
CA PHE A 183 1.84 11.32 1.50
C PHE A 183 1.59 11.67 2.96
N ALA A 184 0.54 11.08 3.52
CA ALA A 184 0.19 11.17 4.94
C ALA A 184 -0.34 9.83 5.46
N SER A 185 -0.14 9.60 6.76
CA SER A 185 -0.77 8.53 7.53
C SER A 185 -1.49 9.19 8.71
N TYR A 186 -2.81 9.26 8.62
CA TYR A 186 -3.61 10.04 9.58
C TYR A 186 -3.94 9.28 10.87
N ASN A 187 -4.00 7.95 10.77
CA ASN A 187 -4.44 7.07 11.87
C ASN A 187 -3.32 6.18 12.39
N TYR A 188 -2.10 6.28 11.85
CA TYR A 188 -0.99 5.45 12.27
C TYR A 188 0.31 6.26 12.29
N PRO A 189 1.20 6.06 13.27
CA PRO A 189 2.45 6.79 13.34
C PRO A 189 3.43 6.36 12.22
N TYR A 190 4.42 7.20 11.94
CA TYR A 190 5.51 6.87 11.02
C TYR A 190 6.32 5.68 11.55
N LEU A 191 6.76 4.81 10.66
CA LEU A 191 7.70 3.72 11.00
C LEU A 191 9.13 4.24 11.19
N ALA A 192 9.48 5.28 10.42
CA ALA A 192 10.73 6.01 10.62
C ALA A 192 10.60 7.45 10.15
N LYS A 193 11.47 8.30 10.70
CA LYS A 193 11.67 9.69 10.26
C LYS A 193 13.13 9.89 9.94
N THR A 194 13.42 10.46 8.77
CA THR A 194 14.76 10.75 8.28
C THR A 194 15.15 12.20 8.55
N GLY A 195 16.40 12.42 8.84
CA GLY A 195 17.07 13.67 9.04
C GLY A 195 18.56 13.44 8.77
N ILE A 196 19.45 13.91 9.64
CA ILE A 196 20.86 13.52 9.60
C ILE A 196 20.99 12.01 9.85
N ASN A 197 20.13 11.49 10.73
CA ASN A 197 20.03 10.06 11.02
C ASN A 197 18.61 9.58 10.74
N ILE A 198 18.46 8.27 10.49
CA ILE A 198 17.16 7.61 10.41
C ILE A 198 16.73 7.20 11.81
N ASN A 199 15.58 7.71 12.26
CA ASN A 199 15.02 7.40 13.57
C ASN A 199 13.84 6.46 13.40
N TYR A 200 14.03 5.18 13.77
CA TYR A 200 13.01 4.14 13.69
C TYR A 200 12.06 4.17 14.89
N ASN A 201 10.78 3.97 14.66
CA ASN A 201 9.77 3.80 15.70
C ASN A 201 9.52 2.30 15.95
N HIS A 202 10.42 1.67 16.69
CA HIS A 202 10.39 0.23 16.96
C HIS A 202 9.12 -0.25 17.67
N ALA A 203 8.37 0.66 18.32
CA ALA A 203 7.12 0.31 18.99
C ALA A 203 5.98 -0.06 18.02
N VAL A 204 6.06 0.42 16.77
CA VAL A 204 5.00 0.27 15.76
C VAL A 204 5.42 -0.54 14.53
N ILE A 205 6.70 -0.81 14.35
CA ILE A 205 7.21 -1.69 13.29
C ILE A 205 6.75 -3.12 13.57
N ARG A 206 6.29 -3.83 12.53
CA ARG A 206 5.88 -5.23 12.64
C ARG A 206 7.06 -6.11 13.03
N LYS A 207 6.80 -7.02 13.94
CA LYS A 207 7.80 -8.03 14.32
C LYS A 207 7.78 -9.19 13.33
N LEU A 208 8.95 -9.76 13.09
CA LEU A 208 9.08 -10.99 12.32
C LEU A 208 8.23 -12.10 12.95
N VAL A 209 7.57 -12.89 12.10
CA VAL A 209 6.70 -13.99 12.55
C VAL A 209 7.51 -15.28 12.65
N PRO A 210 7.75 -15.81 13.86
CA PRO A 210 8.46 -17.06 14.02
C PRO A 210 7.64 -18.24 13.49
N SER A 211 8.32 -19.24 12.96
CA SER A 211 7.72 -20.53 12.62
C SER A 211 7.41 -21.33 13.89
N SER A 212 6.39 -22.15 13.87
CA SER A 212 6.08 -23.06 14.97
C SER A 212 7.21 -24.12 15.10
N GLY A 213 7.81 -24.21 16.31
CA GLY A 213 8.79 -25.25 16.62
C GLY A 213 10.24 -24.93 16.30
N ASP A 214 10.78 -23.78 16.65
CA ASP A 214 12.21 -23.37 16.56
C ASP A 214 12.86 -23.46 15.17
N LYS A 215 12.09 -23.39 14.10
CA LYS A 215 12.58 -23.55 12.72
C LYS A 215 12.73 -22.22 11.95
N GLY A 216 13.10 -21.12 12.63
CA GLY A 216 13.30 -19.83 11.97
C GLY A 216 11.99 -19.07 11.72
N LEU A 217 11.92 -18.29 10.64
CA LEU A 217 10.76 -17.48 10.27
C LEU A 217 9.75 -18.28 9.44
N ARG A 218 8.49 -17.87 9.45
CA ARG A 218 7.51 -18.38 8.50
C ARG A 218 7.94 -18.02 7.07
N PRO A 219 7.83 -18.95 6.12
CA PRO A 219 8.14 -18.65 4.72
C PRO A 219 7.18 -17.61 4.15
N LEU A 220 7.67 -16.80 3.22
CA LEU A 220 6.83 -15.91 2.43
C LEU A 220 5.75 -16.74 1.72
N THR A 221 4.53 -16.27 1.76
CA THR A 221 3.42 -16.79 0.95
C THR A 221 2.89 -15.66 0.07
N VAL A 222 2.85 -15.90 -1.25
CA VAL A 222 2.43 -14.87 -2.21
C VAL A 222 1.05 -15.19 -2.76
N HIS A 223 0.14 -14.25 -2.62
CA HIS A 223 -1.22 -14.29 -3.17
C HIS A 223 -1.24 -13.43 -4.43
N TYR A 224 -1.35 -14.07 -5.60
CA TYR A 224 -1.25 -13.38 -6.89
C TYR A 224 -2.58 -12.80 -7.36
N ASP A 225 -3.69 -13.37 -6.91
CA ASP A 225 -5.01 -13.02 -7.42
C ASP A 225 -5.65 -11.88 -6.61
N ALA A 226 -6.13 -10.87 -7.31
CA ALA A 226 -6.96 -9.79 -6.75
C ALA A 226 -8.17 -9.57 -7.67
N CYS A 227 -9.37 -9.73 -7.11
CA CYS A 227 -10.64 -9.63 -7.83
C CYS A 227 -11.00 -8.17 -8.07
N PRO A 228 -11.18 -7.69 -9.31
CA PRO A 228 -11.50 -6.30 -9.59
C PRO A 228 -12.98 -5.94 -9.37
N GLU A 229 -13.84 -6.90 -9.03
CA GLU A 229 -15.29 -6.73 -8.86
C GLU A 229 -15.65 -5.99 -7.55
N VAL A 230 -14.95 -4.89 -7.29
CA VAL A 230 -15.09 -4.04 -6.09
C VAL A 230 -15.32 -2.59 -6.52
N VAL A 231 -16.25 -1.90 -5.85
CA VAL A 231 -16.55 -0.49 -6.09
C VAL A 231 -16.52 0.31 -4.79
N ALA A 232 -16.11 1.58 -4.88
CA ALA A 232 -16.24 2.54 -3.79
C ALA A 232 -17.40 3.50 -4.07
N LEU A 233 -18.35 3.60 -3.14
CA LEU A 233 -19.49 4.50 -3.20
C LEU A 233 -19.41 5.53 -2.08
N THR A 234 -19.19 6.80 -2.45
CA THR A 234 -19.14 7.90 -1.50
C THR A 234 -20.53 8.54 -1.37
N LEU A 235 -21.10 8.51 -0.18
CA LEU A 235 -22.38 9.19 0.11
C LEU A 235 -22.17 10.71 0.19
N PHE A 236 -23.14 11.47 -0.32
CA PHE A 236 -23.21 12.91 -0.19
C PHE A 236 -24.67 13.36 -0.06
N PRO A 237 -24.95 14.55 0.54
CA PRO A 237 -26.32 15.06 0.63
C PRO A 237 -26.96 15.22 -0.75
N GLY A 238 -28.08 14.57 -0.97
CA GLY A 238 -28.79 14.61 -2.25
C GLY A 238 -28.36 13.55 -3.28
N ILE A 239 -27.53 12.57 -2.90
CA ILE A 239 -27.20 11.44 -3.78
C ILE A 239 -28.48 10.71 -4.22
N PRO A 240 -28.70 10.48 -5.52
CA PRO A 240 -29.93 9.79 -6.00
C PRO A 240 -29.95 8.35 -5.49
N MET A 241 -31.10 7.94 -4.91
CA MET A 241 -31.27 6.56 -4.44
C MET A 241 -31.20 5.53 -5.57
N GLU A 242 -31.67 5.89 -6.76
CA GLU A 242 -31.55 5.04 -7.96
C GLU A 242 -30.09 4.73 -8.32
N LEU A 243 -29.17 5.71 -8.18
CA LEU A 243 -27.73 5.47 -8.37
C LEU A 243 -27.20 4.45 -7.36
N ILE A 244 -27.57 4.62 -6.09
CA ILE A 244 -27.14 3.69 -5.03
C ILE A 244 -27.65 2.29 -5.31
N GLU A 245 -28.94 2.15 -5.65
CA GLU A 245 -29.56 0.85 -5.95
C GLU A 245 -28.89 0.19 -7.16
N ASN A 246 -28.71 0.93 -8.25
CA ASN A 246 -28.06 0.42 -9.45
C ASN A 246 -26.65 -0.09 -9.15
N VAL A 247 -25.82 0.68 -8.43
CA VAL A 247 -24.44 0.26 -8.10
C VAL A 247 -24.44 -0.95 -7.15
N MET A 248 -25.27 -0.93 -6.10
CA MET A 248 -25.27 -2.00 -5.10
C MET A 248 -25.83 -3.32 -5.63
N LEU A 249 -26.70 -3.28 -6.64
CA LEU A 249 -27.33 -4.49 -7.21
C LEU A 249 -26.71 -4.95 -8.54
N MET A 250 -25.63 -4.29 -9.03
CA MET A 250 -24.91 -4.75 -10.25
C MET A 250 -24.38 -6.17 -10.06
N ASP A 251 -24.72 -7.07 -11.00
CA ASP A 251 -24.38 -8.50 -10.91
C ASP A 251 -22.86 -8.77 -10.86
N ASN A 252 -22.07 -7.95 -11.55
CA ASN A 252 -20.62 -8.09 -11.63
C ASN A 252 -19.86 -7.43 -10.47
N ILE A 253 -20.54 -6.97 -9.42
CA ILE A 253 -19.92 -6.40 -8.22
C ILE A 253 -20.11 -7.36 -7.05
N ARG A 254 -19.03 -7.75 -6.40
CA ARG A 254 -18.98 -8.61 -5.22
C ARG A 254 -18.74 -7.83 -3.93
N GLY A 255 -17.96 -6.73 -4.03
CA GLY A 255 -17.55 -5.93 -2.88
C GLY A 255 -17.88 -4.45 -3.04
N ILE A 256 -18.32 -3.81 -1.97
CA ILE A 256 -18.65 -2.38 -1.95
C ILE A 256 -18.00 -1.72 -0.75
N ILE A 257 -17.17 -0.73 -0.98
CA ILE A 257 -16.68 0.19 0.05
C ILE A 257 -17.65 1.35 0.14
N LEU A 258 -18.45 1.38 1.19
CA LEU A 258 -19.42 2.45 1.44
C LEU A 258 -18.74 3.54 2.28
N ARG A 259 -18.48 4.70 1.68
CA ARG A 259 -17.89 5.85 2.38
C ARG A 259 -18.99 6.71 2.99
N THR A 260 -19.08 6.69 4.31
CA THR A 260 -20.12 7.36 5.08
C THR A 260 -19.61 8.57 5.87
N PHE A 261 -20.49 9.25 6.59
CA PHE A 261 -20.16 10.49 7.31
C PHE A 261 -19.63 10.20 8.72
N GLY A 262 -18.71 11.04 9.18
CA GLY A 262 -18.20 11.03 10.55
C GLY A 262 -17.76 9.64 11.01
N SER A 263 -18.29 9.16 12.12
CA SER A 263 -17.95 7.84 12.70
C SER A 263 -18.70 6.65 12.07
N GLY A 264 -19.18 6.78 10.85
CA GLY A 264 -19.86 5.69 10.12
C GLY A 264 -21.36 5.90 9.92
N ASN A 265 -21.85 7.15 9.95
CA ASN A 265 -23.25 7.48 9.79
C ASN A 265 -23.67 7.56 8.32
N ALA A 266 -24.87 7.04 8.02
CA ALA A 266 -25.54 7.16 6.74
C ALA A 266 -26.88 7.88 6.89
N PRO A 267 -27.51 8.35 5.78
CA PRO A 267 -28.85 8.93 5.83
C PRO A 267 -29.88 7.95 6.42
N SER A 268 -30.81 8.47 7.24
CA SER A 268 -31.92 7.70 7.82
C SER A 268 -33.02 7.43 6.76
N ASN A 269 -32.63 6.78 5.66
CA ASN A 269 -33.53 6.47 4.57
C ASN A 269 -33.83 4.97 4.55
N PRO A 270 -35.08 4.54 4.79
CA PRO A 270 -35.45 3.11 4.76
C PRO A 270 -35.12 2.42 3.43
N MET A 271 -35.21 3.15 2.31
CA MET A 271 -34.83 2.60 1.00
C MET A 271 -33.34 2.24 0.94
N LEU A 272 -32.46 3.06 1.54
CA LEU A 272 -31.03 2.75 1.60
C LEU A 272 -30.76 1.44 2.35
N VAL A 273 -31.38 1.28 3.52
CA VAL A 273 -31.23 0.07 4.34
C VAL A 273 -31.79 -1.17 3.60
N ASP A 274 -32.88 -0.99 2.88
CA ASP A 274 -33.51 -2.07 2.08
C ASP A 274 -32.61 -2.52 0.91
N VAL A 275 -32.02 -1.57 0.19
CA VAL A 275 -31.08 -1.85 -0.90
C VAL A 275 -29.82 -2.55 -0.36
N ILE A 276 -29.26 -2.09 0.76
CA ILE A 276 -28.14 -2.72 1.42
C ILE A 276 -28.48 -4.17 1.80
N ARG A 277 -29.66 -4.40 2.41
CA ARG A 277 -30.11 -5.74 2.81
C ARG A 277 -30.27 -6.67 1.59
N LYS A 278 -30.82 -6.18 0.48
CA LYS A 278 -30.90 -6.94 -0.78
C LYS A 278 -29.51 -7.32 -1.30
N ALA A 279 -28.58 -6.37 -1.33
CA ALA A 279 -27.22 -6.60 -1.79
C ALA A 279 -26.45 -7.61 -0.91
N THR A 280 -26.57 -7.51 0.43
CA THR A 280 -25.93 -8.45 1.36
C THR A 280 -26.56 -9.85 1.31
N ALA A 281 -27.89 -9.92 1.10
CA ALA A 281 -28.61 -11.19 0.88
C ALA A 281 -28.20 -11.86 -0.44
N ALA A 282 -27.86 -11.08 -1.47
CA ALA A 282 -27.31 -11.57 -2.73
C ALA A 282 -25.82 -11.97 -2.63
N GLY A 283 -25.23 -11.96 -1.42
CA GLY A 283 -23.86 -12.39 -1.17
C GLY A 283 -22.81 -11.30 -1.33
N LYS A 284 -23.18 -10.04 -1.52
CA LYS A 284 -22.19 -8.95 -1.60
C LYS A 284 -21.64 -8.61 -0.21
N VAL A 285 -20.39 -8.18 -0.16
CA VAL A 285 -19.74 -7.69 1.06
C VAL A 285 -19.69 -6.17 1.01
N ILE A 286 -20.34 -5.52 1.97
CA ILE A 286 -20.37 -4.06 2.09
C ILE A 286 -19.57 -3.66 3.32
N VAL A 287 -18.53 -2.86 3.11
CA VAL A 287 -17.61 -2.38 4.15
C VAL A 287 -17.80 -0.88 4.33
N ASN A 288 -18.10 -0.47 5.56
CA ASN A 288 -18.29 0.94 5.90
C ASN A 288 -16.97 1.57 6.34
N ILE A 289 -16.52 2.61 5.65
CA ILE A 289 -15.38 3.46 6.04
C ILE A 289 -15.82 4.92 6.17
N THR A 290 -15.08 5.69 6.96
CA THR A 290 -15.33 7.13 7.07
C THR A 290 -14.82 7.91 5.86
N GLN A 291 -15.49 9.05 5.56
CA GLN A 291 -14.97 10.05 4.63
C GLN A 291 -13.93 10.97 5.28
N CYS A 292 -13.85 10.98 6.61
CA CYS A 292 -12.85 11.76 7.32
C CYS A 292 -11.45 11.20 7.09
N GLN A 293 -10.46 12.08 7.00
CA GLN A 293 -9.08 11.69 6.82
C GLN A 293 -8.48 11.02 8.07
N SER A 294 -8.93 11.42 9.25
CA SER A 294 -8.53 10.81 10.51
C SER A 294 -9.73 10.35 11.32
N GLY A 295 -9.51 9.39 12.22
CA GLY A 295 -10.55 8.67 12.94
C GLY A 295 -11.01 7.42 12.17
N GLY A 296 -12.02 6.77 12.68
CA GLY A 296 -12.52 5.51 12.14
C GLY A 296 -14.03 5.37 12.30
N VAL A 297 -14.53 4.23 11.83
CA VAL A 297 -15.93 3.87 11.92
C VAL A 297 -16.17 3.11 13.22
N THR A 298 -17.06 3.66 14.06
CA THR A 298 -17.58 3.00 15.27
C THR A 298 -19.04 2.68 15.06
N MET A 299 -19.29 1.48 14.51
CA MET A 299 -20.66 1.06 14.20
C MET A 299 -21.43 0.71 15.50
N GLY A 300 -22.74 0.99 15.48
CA GLY A 300 -23.64 0.69 16.61
C GLY A 300 -23.77 1.80 17.64
N LEU A 301 -22.99 2.87 17.53
CA LEU A 301 -23.07 4.03 18.45
C LEU A 301 -24.37 4.84 18.24
N TYR A 302 -24.84 4.95 17.00
CA TYR A 302 -26.05 5.66 16.60
C TYR A 302 -27.05 4.71 15.95
N GLU A 303 -28.33 5.02 16.03
CA GLU A 303 -29.42 4.20 15.48
C GLU A 303 -29.20 3.89 13.98
N ASN A 304 -28.81 4.88 13.19
CA ASN A 304 -28.54 4.71 11.76
C ASN A 304 -27.40 3.72 11.48
N SER A 305 -26.35 3.72 12.29
CA SER A 305 -25.23 2.77 12.16
C SER A 305 -25.62 1.37 12.63
N ARG A 306 -26.57 1.23 13.58
CA ARG A 306 -27.13 -0.05 14.00
C ARG A 306 -27.92 -0.71 12.87
N GLN A 307 -28.74 0.06 12.15
CA GLN A 307 -29.49 -0.44 11.00
C GLN A 307 -28.58 -0.95 9.87
N LEU A 308 -27.39 -0.33 9.69
CA LEU A 308 -26.40 -0.83 8.75
C LEU A 308 -25.81 -2.18 9.18
N ILE A 309 -25.53 -2.37 10.47
CA ILE A 309 -25.07 -3.67 11.01
C ILE A 309 -26.13 -4.76 10.77
N GLU A 310 -27.40 -4.46 11.10
CA GLU A 310 -28.52 -5.38 10.91
C GLU A 310 -28.75 -5.71 9.43
N ALA A 311 -28.40 -4.80 8.52
CA ALA A 311 -28.41 -5.03 7.08
C ALA A 311 -27.17 -5.79 6.57
N GLY A 312 -26.21 -6.17 7.45
CA GLY A 312 -25.05 -6.98 7.11
C GLY A 312 -23.80 -6.20 6.66
N VAL A 313 -23.75 -4.89 6.91
CA VAL A 313 -22.55 -4.06 6.66
C VAL A 313 -21.49 -4.34 7.72
N VAL A 314 -20.25 -4.48 7.31
CA VAL A 314 -19.10 -4.64 8.23
C VAL A 314 -18.33 -3.34 8.40
N SER A 315 -17.68 -3.19 9.57
CA SER A 315 -16.81 -2.02 9.82
C SER A 315 -15.51 -2.13 9.03
N GLY A 316 -15.09 -1.01 8.43
CA GLY A 316 -13.74 -0.85 7.91
C GLY A 316 -12.79 -0.20 8.93
N HIS A 317 -13.27 0.02 10.17
CA HIS A 317 -12.49 0.62 11.24
C HIS A 317 -11.85 1.95 10.80
N ASP A 318 -10.55 2.08 10.97
CA ASP A 318 -9.76 3.24 10.60
C ASP A 318 -8.89 3.03 9.34
N MET A 319 -9.25 2.01 8.52
CA MET A 319 -8.56 1.75 7.26
C MET A 319 -8.63 2.94 6.31
N THR A 320 -7.57 3.14 5.55
CA THR A 320 -7.60 4.02 4.38
C THR A 320 -8.49 3.41 3.29
N ILE A 321 -8.96 4.23 2.35
CA ILE A 321 -9.75 3.73 1.22
C ILE A 321 -8.93 2.75 0.37
N GLU A 322 -7.65 3.03 0.19
CA GLU A 322 -6.73 2.19 -0.57
C GLU A 322 -6.60 0.81 0.08
N ALA A 323 -6.40 0.77 1.40
CA ALA A 323 -6.32 -0.49 2.14
C ALA A 323 -7.63 -1.27 2.10
N ALA A 324 -8.77 -0.61 2.30
CA ALA A 324 -10.08 -1.27 2.31
C ALA A 324 -10.42 -1.88 0.95
N ILE A 325 -10.17 -1.16 -0.17
CA ILE A 325 -10.41 -1.65 -1.53
C ILE A 325 -9.48 -2.84 -1.83
N THR A 326 -8.18 -2.68 -1.63
CA THR A 326 -7.20 -3.71 -2.00
C THR A 326 -7.31 -4.96 -1.13
N LYS A 327 -7.61 -4.82 0.17
CA LYS A 327 -7.91 -5.95 1.07
C LYS A 327 -9.09 -6.77 0.54
N LEU A 328 -10.18 -6.08 0.18
CA LEU A 328 -11.38 -6.73 -0.34
C LEU A 328 -11.12 -7.44 -1.68
N MET A 329 -10.34 -6.80 -2.58
CA MET A 329 -9.93 -7.39 -3.86
C MET A 329 -9.07 -8.65 -3.65
N VAL A 330 -8.07 -8.60 -2.77
CA VAL A 330 -7.16 -9.73 -2.51
C VAL A 330 -7.91 -10.88 -1.82
N LEU A 331 -8.78 -10.60 -0.85
CA LEU A 331 -9.58 -11.64 -0.19
C LEU A 331 -10.51 -12.37 -1.17
N PHE A 332 -11.17 -11.65 -2.06
CA PHE A 332 -11.99 -12.29 -3.11
C PHE A 332 -11.13 -13.02 -4.14
N GLY A 333 -9.95 -12.51 -4.47
CA GLY A 333 -8.99 -13.17 -5.36
C GLY A 333 -8.52 -14.51 -4.82
N GLN A 334 -8.30 -14.61 -3.51
CA GLN A 334 -7.96 -15.86 -2.82
C GLN A 334 -9.13 -16.88 -2.76
N GLY A 335 -10.29 -16.54 -3.28
CA GLY A 335 -11.44 -17.42 -3.35
C GLY A 335 -12.25 -17.56 -2.05
N PHE A 336 -12.03 -16.69 -1.07
CA PHE A 336 -12.83 -16.69 0.15
C PHE A 336 -14.32 -16.43 -0.13
N ARG A 337 -15.18 -17.15 0.58
CA ARG A 337 -16.63 -16.94 0.52
C ARG A 337 -17.01 -15.61 1.17
N PRO A 338 -18.12 -14.99 0.79
CA PRO A 338 -18.55 -13.71 1.35
C PRO A 338 -18.62 -13.67 2.89
N SER A 339 -19.00 -14.77 3.54
CA SER A 339 -19.02 -14.88 5.01
C SER A 339 -17.61 -14.82 5.63
N GLU A 340 -16.64 -15.44 4.99
CA GLU A 340 -15.23 -15.43 5.41
C GLU A 340 -14.61 -14.05 5.17
N VAL A 341 -14.90 -13.44 4.00
CA VAL A 341 -14.44 -12.08 3.68
C VAL A 341 -14.97 -11.08 4.72
N ARG A 342 -16.24 -11.16 5.14
CA ARG A 342 -16.79 -10.30 6.20
C ARG A 342 -16.00 -10.41 7.51
N LEU A 343 -15.62 -11.61 7.92
CA LEU A 343 -14.81 -11.84 9.12
C LEU A 343 -13.41 -11.26 8.95
N LEU A 344 -12.75 -11.55 7.82
CA LEU A 344 -11.39 -11.10 7.54
C LEU A 344 -11.29 -9.58 7.36
N MET A 345 -12.34 -8.92 6.86
CA MET A 345 -12.37 -7.45 6.78
C MET A 345 -12.31 -6.77 8.16
N ASN A 346 -12.82 -7.43 9.22
CA ASN A 346 -12.72 -6.95 10.61
C ASN A 346 -11.43 -7.38 11.33
N ALA A 347 -10.66 -8.30 10.75
CA ALA A 347 -9.38 -8.76 11.33
C ALA A 347 -8.22 -7.90 10.82
N ASN A 348 -7.23 -7.69 11.68
CA ASN A 348 -5.96 -7.06 11.29
C ASN A 348 -5.04 -8.11 10.66
N LEU A 349 -4.87 -8.07 9.35
CA LEU A 349 -4.07 -9.04 8.59
C LEU A 349 -2.63 -8.56 8.38
N ALA A 350 -2.48 -7.29 8.01
CA ALA A 350 -1.21 -6.71 7.60
C ALA A 350 -0.91 -5.37 8.29
N GLY A 351 -1.56 -5.07 9.41
CA GLY A 351 -1.39 -3.82 10.15
C GLY A 351 -2.22 -2.66 9.60
N GLU A 352 -3.23 -2.95 8.78
CA GLU A 352 -4.06 -1.98 8.05
C GLU A 352 -5.12 -1.30 8.91
N LEU A 353 -5.45 -1.86 10.07
CA LEU A 353 -6.41 -1.28 11.01
C LEU A 353 -5.85 -1.30 12.44
N THR A 354 -6.38 -0.43 13.29
CA THR A 354 -6.09 -0.40 14.72
C THR A 354 -7.02 -1.37 15.43
N GLU A 355 -6.46 -2.31 16.19
CA GLU A 355 -7.22 -3.20 17.05
C GLU A 355 -7.75 -2.42 18.28
N ALA A 356 -8.99 -2.67 18.65
CA ALA A 356 -9.67 -2.00 19.75
C ALA A 356 -9.18 -2.50 21.11
#